data_76ddf1855ade7fb43961c64fc85fd4e5
#
_entry.id   76ddf1855ade7fb43961c64fc85fd4e5
#
_cell.length_a   1.000
_cell.length_b   1.000
_cell.length_c   1.000
_cell.angle_alpha   90.00
_cell.angle_beta   90.00
_cell.angle_gamma   90.00
#
_symmetry.space_group_name_H-M   'P 1'
#
loop_
_entity.id
_entity.type
_entity.pdbx_description
1 polymer ?
#
loop_
_entity_poly.entity_id
_entity_poly.type
_entity_poly.pdbx_seq_one_letter_code
_entity_poly.pdbx_strand_id
1 'polypeptide(L)'
;MKIFGERNYNLNYWKRTGAYAIIQNDHQQFLCVEDLEGNLFLVGGGFEERESPELALLRESIEETGHEIQIIEVIGKAERHWVSEKYPDDSQHNIGILYVCKLLEKVAEPIEQETMRWVDFDYLEKHLFHDHHLYLIKQYLNIA
;
A
#
# COMPACT_ATOMS: atom_id res chain seq x y z
N MET A 1 7.18 -16.56 2.44
CA MET A 1 6.78 -15.20 2.06
C MET A 1 7.12 -14.97 0.60
N LYS A 2 6.18 -14.45 -0.17
CA LYS A 2 6.37 -14.20 -1.60
C LYS A 2 7.30 -13.01 -1.85
N ILE A 3 8.28 -13.21 -2.73
CA ILE A 3 9.26 -12.19 -3.09
C ILE A 3 9.19 -11.95 -4.60
N PHE A 4 8.99 -10.70 -5.01
CA PHE A 4 9.02 -10.27 -6.40
C PHE A 4 10.35 -9.58 -6.69
N GLY A 5 10.92 -9.84 -7.86
CA GLY A 5 12.18 -9.22 -8.29
C GLY A 5 13.39 -9.71 -7.51
N GLU A 6 14.52 -9.10 -7.80
CA GLU A 6 15.80 -9.45 -7.19
C GLU A 6 16.58 -8.19 -6.83
N ARG A 7 17.36 -8.28 -5.75
CA ARG A 7 18.25 -7.20 -5.35
C ARG A 7 19.35 -6.99 -6.40
N ASN A 8 19.56 -5.74 -6.76
CA ASN A 8 20.71 -5.37 -7.59
C ASN A 8 21.90 -5.03 -6.67
N TYR A 9 22.89 -5.93 -6.60
CA TYR A 9 24.05 -5.76 -5.71
C TYR A 9 25.05 -4.70 -6.19
N ASN A 10 24.88 -4.16 -7.41
CA ASN A 10 25.69 -3.06 -7.92
C ASN A 10 25.19 -1.69 -7.49
N LEU A 11 24.00 -1.63 -6.89
CA LEU A 11 23.36 -0.40 -6.43
C LEU A 11 23.31 -0.35 -4.91
N ASN A 12 23.02 0.85 -4.39
CA ASN A 12 22.78 1.02 -2.96
C ASN A 12 21.55 0.23 -2.52
N TYR A 13 21.63 -0.40 -1.36
CA TYR A 13 20.49 -1.14 -0.83
C TYR A 13 19.62 -0.26 0.05
N TRP A 14 18.34 -0.19 -0.27
CA TRP A 14 17.35 0.58 0.48
C TRP A 14 16.17 -0.30 0.87
N LYS A 15 16.05 -0.60 2.16
CA LYS A 15 14.96 -1.44 2.68
C LYS A 15 13.93 -0.60 3.40
N ARG A 16 12.65 -0.83 3.09
CA ARG A 16 11.54 -0.15 3.74
C ARG A 16 10.40 -1.14 3.99
N THR A 17 9.90 -1.15 5.22
CA THR A 17 8.71 -1.90 5.58
C THR A 17 7.54 -0.93 5.73
N GLY A 18 6.39 -1.31 5.21
CA GLY A 18 5.19 -0.49 5.30
C GLY A 18 3.96 -1.32 5.62
N ALA A 19 2.92 -0.65 6.07
CA ALA A 19 1.61 -1.23 6.35
C ALA A 19 0.57 -0.59 5.43
N TYR A 20 -0.31 -1.42 4.88
CA TYR A 20 -1.26 -1.00 3.84
C TYR A 20 -2.62 -1.60 4.10
N ALA A 21 -3.66 -0.91 3.68
CA ALA A 21 -5.04 -1.26 3.96
C ALA A 21 -5.79 -1.73 2.72
N ILE A 22 -6.48 -2.86 2.85
CA ILE A 22 -7.53 -3.26 1.92
C ILE A 22 -8.83 -2.77 2.49
N ILE A 23 -9.42 -1.78 1.83
CA ILE A 23 -10.68 -1.15 2.25
C ILE A 23 -11.65 -1.27 1.08
N GLN A 24 -12.79 -1.90 1.30
CA GLN A 24 -13.83 -2.04 0.29
C GLN A 24 -15.11 -1.33 0.75
N ASN A 25 -15.85 -0.79 -0.22
CA ASN A 25 -17.20 -0.25 0.03
C ASN A 25 -18.27 -1.31 -0.27
N ASP A 26 -19.54 -0.93 -0.17
CA ASP A 26 -20.67 -1.83 -0.41
C ASP A 26 -20.78 -2.29 -1.87
N HIS A 27 -20.10 -1.60 -2.78
CA HIS A 27 -20.03 -1.96 -4.20
C HIS A 27 -18.79 -2.81 -4.52
N GLN A 28 -18.09 -3.28 -3.48
CA GLN A 28 -16.84 -4.07 -3.61
C GLN A 28 -15.71 -3.34 -4.32
N GLN A 29 -15.76 -2.01 -4.34
CA GLN A 29 -14.66 -1.20 -4.85
C GLN A 29 -13.60 -1.03 -3.76
N PHE A 30 -12.36 -0.86 -4.20
CA PHE A 30 -11.20 -0.70 -3.32
C PHE A 30 -10.81 0.76 -3.20
N LEU A 31 -10.55 1.20 -1.97
CA LEU A 31 -10.04 2.54 -1.74
C LEU A 31 -8.54 2.57 -2.04
N CYS A 32 -8.17 3.45 -2.93
CA CYS A 32 -6.78 3.66 -3.34
C CYS A 32 -6.44 5.14 -3.31
N VAL A 33 -5.16 5.43 -3.40
CA VAL A 33 -4.65 6.78 -3.62
C VAL A 33 -3.87 6.80 -4.93
N GLU A 34 -4.04 7.88 -5.68
CA GLU A 34 -3.36 8.08 -6.95
C GLU A 34 -2.42 9.26 -6.81
N ASP A 35 -1.15 9.08 -7.15
CA ASP A 35 -0.18 10.17 -7.08
C ASP A 35 -0.30 11.10 -8.28
N LEU A 36 0.52 12.16 -8.31
CA LEU A 36 0.47 13.17 -9.38
C LEU A 36 0.91 12.62 -10.74
N GLU A 37 1.58 11.47 -10.76
CA GLU A 37 2.06 10.81 -11.97
C GLU A 37 1.08 9.75 -12.48
N GLY A 38 -0.05 9.56 -11.80
CA GLY A 38 -1.06 8.58 -12.17
C GLY A 38 -0.82 7.18 -11.64
N ASN A 39 0.12 7.00 -10.73
CA ASN A 39 0.37 5.70 -10.10
C ASN A 39 -0.67 5.43 -9.01
N LEU A 40 -1.16 4.20 -8.96
CA LEU A 40 -2.19 3.76 -8.02
C LEU A 40 -1.58 2.95 -6.89
N PHE A 41 -1.93 3.31 -5.65
CA PHE A 41 -1.43 2.64 -4.45
C PHE A 41 -2.57 2.33 -3.49
N LEU A 42 -2.39 1.32 -2.64
CA LEU A 42 -3.25 1.15 -1.48
C LEU A 42 -2.98 2.28 -0.47
N VAL A 43 -3.96 2.56 0.37
CA VAL A 43 -3.78 3.46 1.51
C VAL A 43 -2.76 2.85 2.47
N GLY A 44 -1.76 3.62 2.86
CA GLY A 44 -0.71 3.15 3.76
C GLY A 44 0.64 3.73 3.42
N GLY A 45 1.65 3.24 4.07
CA GLY A 45 3.02 3.69 3.84
C GLY A 45 4.02 3.11 4.84
N GLY A 46 5.23 3.62 4.78
CA GLY A 46 6.32 3.18 5.63
C GLY A 46 6.18 3.61 7.08
N PHE A 47 6.87 2.89 7.95
CA PHE A 47 6.88 3.19 9.37
C PHE A 47 7.78 4.38 9.67
N GLU A 48 7.36 5.21 10.61
CA GLU A 48 8.24 6.14 11.28
C GLU A 48 8.92 5.44 12.46
N GLU A 49 9.96 6.08 13.01
CA GLU A 49 10.70 5.51 14.12
C GLU A 49 9.77 5.14 15.28
N ARG A 50 9.93 3.91 15.77
CA ARG A 50 9.18 3.35 16.92
C ARG A 50 7.68 3.15 16.69
N GLU A 51 7.21 3.27 15.47
CA GLU A 51 5.82 2.94 15.16
C GLU A 51 5.63 1.44 15.03
N SER A 52 4.51 0.93 15.55
CA SER A 52 4.04 -0.39 15.17
C SER A 52 3.43 -0.32 13.76
N PRO A 53 3.28 -1.44 13.04
CA PRO A 53 2.61 -1.44 11.75
C PRO A 53 1.21 -0.83 11.80
N GLU A 54 0.45 -1.15 12.85
CA GLU A 54 -0.93 -0.68 13.02
C GLU A 54 -0.97 0.83 13.25
N LEU A 55 -0.07 1.38 14.08
CA LEU A 55 -0.01 2.83 14.30
C LEU A 55 0.41 3.57 13.04
N ALA A 56 1.37 3.02 12.29
CA ALA A 56 1.78 3.60 11.02
C ALA A 56 0.60 3.66 10.03
N LEU A 57 -0.18 2.58 9.95
CA LEU A 57 -1.34 2.52 9.07
C LEU A 57 -2.41 3.53 9.46
N LEU A 58 -2.71 3.66 10.75
CA LEU A 58 -3.68 4.65 11.24
C LEU A 58 -3.22 6.07 10.90
N ARG A 59 -1.96 6.38 11.10
CA ARG A 59 -1.38 7.69 10.77
C ARG A 59 -1.44 7.97 9.27
N GLU A 60 -1.01 7.03 8.44
CA GLU A 60 -1.01 7.17 6.99
C GLU A 60 -2.42 7.37 6.43
N SER A 61 -3.41 6.67 6.98
CA SER A 61 -4.80 6.82 6.54
C SER A 61 -5.29 8.26 6.75
N ILE A 62 -4.97 8.86 7.89
CA ILE A 62 -5.36 10.25 8.17
C ILE A 62 -4.61 11.21 7.25
N GLU A 63 -3.30 11.00 7.05
CA GLU A 63 -2.49 11.86 6.16
C GLU A 63 -2.96 11.81 4.71
N GLU A 64 -3.31 10.63 4.21
CA GLU A 64 -3.68 10.43 2.81
C GLU A 64 -5.16 10.67 2.51
N THR A 65 -6.05 10.34 3.44
CA THR A 65 -7.50 10.39 3.19
C THR A 65 -8.27 11.30 4.14
N GLY A 66 -7.66 11.64 5.26
CA GLY A 66 -8.36 12.37 6.34
C GLY A 66 -9.27 11.49 7.18
N HIS A 67 -9.33 10.19 6.90
CA HIS A 67 -10.23 9.26 7.58
C HIS A 67 -9.51 8.40 8.60
N GLU A 68 -10.18 8.15 9.71
CA GLU A 68 -9.83 7.04 10.59
C GLU A 68 -10.25 5.72 9.96
N ILE A 69 -9.59 4.64 10.35
CA ILE A 69 -9.92 3.29 9.92
C ILE A 69 -9.96 2.36 11.11
N GLN A 70 -10.71 1.27 10.96
CA GLN A 70 -10.70 0.17 11.90
C GLN A 70 -9.93 -0.99 11.24
N ILE A 71 -8.87 -1.44 11.89
CA ILE A 71 -8.12 -2.61 11.45
C ILE A 71 -8.88 -3.85 11.90
N ILE A 72 -9.20 -4.72 10.95
CA ILE A 72 -9.99 -5.93 11.22
C ILE A 72 -9.07 -7.14 11.37
N GLU A 73 -8.18 -7.37 10.39
CA GLU A 73 -7.24 -8.49 10.44
C GLU A 73 -6.03 -8.24 9.55
N VAL A 74 -4.90 -8.86 9.89
CA VAL A 74 -3.75 -8.92 9.02
C VAL A 74 -3.94 -10.08 8.04
N ILE A 75 -3.65 -9.86 6.76
CA ILE A 75 -3.77 -10.92 5.76
C ILE A 75 -2.44 -11.49 5.31
N GLY A 76 -1.35 -10.78 5.46
CA GLY A 76 -0.04 -11.33 5.13
C GLY A 76 1.02 -10.29 4.83
N LYS A 77 2.17 -10.81 4.44
CA LYS A 77 3.35 -10.03 4.04
C LYS A 77 3.83 -10.51 2.68
N ALA A 78 4.36 -9.58 1.89
CA ALA A 78 5.07 -9.90 0.67
C ALA A 78 6.16 -8.86 0.44
N GLU A 79 7.13 -9.21 -0.41
CA GLU A 79 8.29 -8.36 -0.66
C GLU A 79 8.46 -8.08 -2.14
N ARG A 80 9.07 -6.96 -2.44
CA ARG A 80 9.44 -6.59 -3.80
C ARG A 80 10.81 -5.94 -3.82
N HIS A 81 11.67 -6.42 -4.73
CA HIS A 81 12.91 -5.75 -5.10
C HIS A 81 12.73 -5.07 -6.44
N TRP A 82 13.09 -3.81 -6.56
CA TRP A 82 12.94 -3.06 -7.79
C TRP A 82 13.84 -1.83 -7.81
N VAL A 83 13.99 -1.24 -8.98
CA VAL A 83 14.75 0.00 -9.17
C VAL A 83 13.79 1.05 -9.71
N SER A 84 13.67 2.16 -9.00
CA SER A 84 12.82 3.27 -9.41
C SER A 84 13.54 4.13 -10.44
N GLU A 85 12.80 4.63 -11.44
CA GLU A 85 13.34 5.62 -12.37
C GLU A 85 13.73 6.92 -11.66
N LYS A 86 13.04 7.26 -10.58
CA LYS A 86 13.31 8.44 -9.77
C LYS A 86 14.61 8.32 -8.98
N TYR A 87 14.97 7.11 -8.57
CA TYR A 87 16.17 6.82 -7.78
C TYR A 87 16.97 5.68 -8.40
N PRO A 88 17.63 5.92 -9.57
CA PRO A 88 18.25 4.83 -10.34
C PRO A 88 19.49 4.21 -9.69
N ASP A 89 20.02 4.86 -8.65
CA ASP A 89 21.19 4.35 -7.94
C ASP A 89 20.85 3.44 -6.77
N ASP A 90 19.55 3.23 -6.51
CA ASP A 90 19.09 2.48 -5.34
C ASP A 90 18.34 1.21 -5.76
N SER A 91 18.75 0.09 -5.17
CA SER A 91 17.98 -1.14 -5.22
C SER A 91 16.96 -1.09 -4.08
N GLN A 92 15.71 -0.88 -4.42
CA GLN A 92 14.61 -0.80 -3.46
C GLN A 92 14.21 -2.19 -3.00
N HIS A 93 14.02 -2.36 -1.69
CA HIS A 93 13.49 -3.57 -1.10
C HIS A 93 12.30 -3.18 -0.24
N ASN A 94 11.10 -3.38 -0.75
CA ASN A 94 9.86 -3.05 -0.07
C ASN A 94 9.23 -4.30 0.53
N ILE A 95 8.92 -4.23 1.82
CA ILE A 95 8.17 -5.26 2.53
C ILE A 95 6.82 -4.65 2.86
N GLY A 96 5.74 -5.25 2.35
CA GLY A 96 4.38 -4.79 2.60
C GLY A 96 3.66 -5.74 3.54
N ILE A 97 3.04 -5.19 4.59
CA ILE A 97 2.14 -5.91 5.47
C ILE A 97 0.74 -5.39 5.17
N LEU A 98 -0.16 -6.26 4.76
CA LEU A 98 -1.51 -5.87 4.37
C LEU A 98 -2.53 -6.27 5.43
N TYR A 99 -3.44 -5.33 5.67
CA TYR A 99 -4.53 -5.48 6.63
C TYR A 99 -5.87 -5.22 5.95
N VAL A 100 -6.87 -5.99 6.30
CA VAL A 100 -8.26 -5.67 5.95
C VAL A 100 -8.74 -4.63 6.95
N CYS A 101 -9.27 -3.53 6.44
CA CYS A 101 -9.72 -2.41 7.25
C CYS A 101 -11.09 -1.93 6.83
N LYS A 102 -11.78 -1.27 7.75
CA LYS A 102 -13.03 -0.57 7.50
C LYS A 102 -12.79 0.93 7.57
N LEU A 103 -13.29 1.67 6.59
CA LEU A 103 -13.22 3.14 6.59
C LEU A 103 -14.18 3.69 7.64
N LEU A 104 -13.68 4.57 8.48
CA LEU A 104 -14.46 5.27 9.51
C LEU A 104 -14.66 6.73 9.11
N GLU A 105 -14.91 7.60 10.09
CA GLU A 105 -15.24 8.99 9.86
C GLU A 105 -14.04 9.80 9.32
N LYS A 106 -14.36 10.82 8.55
CA LYS A 106 -13.38 11.83 8.16
C LYS A 106 -13.18 12.76 9.37
N VAL A 107 -11.94 12.87 9.83
CA VAL A 107 -11.56 13.65 11.01
C VAL A 107 -10.62 14.81 10.69
N ALA A 108 -10.07 14.85 9.48
CA ALA A 108 -9.12 15.88 9.07
C ALA A 108 -9.13 16.04 7.55
N GLU A 109 -8.57 17.14 7.06
CA GLU A 109 -8.26 17.22 5.63
C GLU A 109 -6.96 16.48 5.35
N PRO A 110 -6.89 15.73 4.24
CA PRO A 110 -5.65 15.04 3.89
C PRO A 110 -4.51 16.04 3.64
N ILE A 111 -3.31 15.69 4.07
CA ILE A 111 -2.13 16.53 3.89
C ILE A 111 -1.29 16.12 2.69
N GLU A 112 -1.52 14.91 2.16
CA GLU A 112 -0.83 14.40 0.99
C GLU A 112 -1.45 14.99 -0.29
N GLN A 113 -0.63 15.14 -1.33
CA GLN A 113 -1.08 15.64 -2.64
C GLN A 113 -1.70 14.54 -3.51
N GLU A 114 -1.94 13.39 -2.93
CA GLU A 114 -2.52 12.26 -3.62
C GLU A 114 -4.04 12.36 -3.63
N THR A 115 -4.65 11.78 -4.66
CA THR A 115 -6.09 11.78 -4.82
C THR A 115 -6.66 10.44 -4.37
N MET A 116 -7.59 10.50 -3.43
CA MET A 116 -8.36 9.35 -2.98
C MET A 116 -9.32 8.89 -4.08
N ARG A 117 -9.34 7.57 -4.35
CA ARG A 117 -10.13 7.02 -5.45
C ARG A 117 -10.66 5.63 -5.12
N TRP A 118 -11.95 5.41 -5.44
CA TRP A 118 -12.55 4.08 -5.38
C TRP A 118 -12.45 3.41 -6.76
N VAL A 119 -11.90 2.20 -6.80
CA VAL A 119 -11.70 1.46 -8.05
C VAL A 119 -12.24 0.04 -7.94
N ASP A 120 -12.74 -0.51 -9.04
CA ASP A 120 -13.10 -1.92 -9.09
C ASP A 120 -11.85 -2.81 -9.20
N PHE A 121 -12.05 -4.12 -9.06
CA PHE A 121 -10.92 -5.05 -9.09
C PHE A 121 -10.22 -5.06 -10.45
N ASP A 122 -10.94 -4.95 -11.55
CA ASP A 122 -10.32 -4.95 -12.88
C ASP A 122 -9.37 -3.78 -13.06
N TYR A 123 -9.76 -2.61 -12.59
CA TYR A 123 -8.89 -1.43 -12.62
C TYR A 123 -7.69 -1.60 -11.68
N LEU A 124 -7.95 -2.11 -10.48
CA LEU A 124 -6.90 -2.37 -9.48
C LEU A 124 -5.84 -3.32 -10.05
N GLU A 125 -6.26 -4.42 -10.64
CA GLU A 125 -5.37 -5.43 -11.20
C GLU A 125 -4.45 -4.85 -12.28
N LYS A 126 -4.98 -3.96 -13.11
CA LYS A 126 -4.23 -3.36 -14.22
C LYS A 126 -3.30 -2.24 -13.78
N HIS A 127 -3.64 -1.52 -12.72
CA HIS A 127 -2.98 -0.25 -12.41
C HIS A 127 -2.27 -0.18 -11.06
N LEU A 128 -2.46 -1.15 -10.17
CA LEU A 128 -1.80 -1.14 -8.87
C LEU A 128 -0.28 -1.20 -9.06
N PHE A 129 0.41 -0.23 -8.50
CA PHE A 129 1.85 -0.06 -8.72
C PHE A 129 2.69 -1.21 -8.17
N HIS A 130 2.35 -1.70 -6.97
CA HIS A 130 3.13 -2.73 -6.29
C HIS A 130 2.58 -4.13 -6.53
N ASP A 131 3.34 -4.94 -7.26
CA ASP A 131 2.98 -6.33 -7.58
C ASP A 131 2.77 -7.19 -6.34
N HIS A 132 3.58 -6.98 -5.31
CA HIS A 132 3.46 -7.76 -4.08
C HIS A 132 2.18 -7.45 -3.30
N HIS A 133 1.67 -6.23 -3.39
CA HIS A 133 0.35 -5.88 -2.83
C HIS A 133 -0.76 -6.59 -3.60
N LEU A 134 -0.70 -6.57 -4.91
CA LEU A 134 -1.72 -7.25 -5.75
C LEU A 134 -1.76 -8.75 -5.48
N TYR A 135 -0.60 -9.37 -5.32
CA TYR A 135 -0.52 -10.79 -4.97
C TYR A 135 -1.30 -11.10 -3.69
N LEU A 136 -1.09 -10.31 -2.63
CA LEU A 136 -1.78 -10.51 -1.36
C LEU A 136 -3.28 -10.24 -1.46
N ILE A 137 -3.69 -9.25 -2.23
CA ILE A 137 -5.11 -8.97 -2.49
C ILE A 137 -5.77 -10.17 -3.18
N LYS A 138 -5.12 -10.72 -4.20
CA LYS A 138 -5.64 -11.89 -4.92
C LYS A 138 -5.79 -13.11 -4.00
N GLN A 139 -4.82 -13.34 -3.12
CA GLN A 139 -4.95 -14.41 -2.13
C GLN A 139 -6.12 -14.17 -1.19
N TYR A 140 -6.28 -12.95 -0.71
CA TYR A 140 -7.41 -12.60 0.16
C TYR A 140 -8.75 -12.82 -0.53
N LEU A 141 -8.85 -12.46 -1.82
CA LEU A 141 -10.07 -12.63 -2.60
C LEU A 141 -10.25 -14.06 -3.13
N ASN A 142 -9.28 -14.94 -2.91
CA ASN A 142 -9.29 -16.31 -3.41
C ASN A 142 -9.31 -16.39 -4.94
N ILE A 143 -8.55 -15.51 -5.59
CA ILE A 143 -8.42 -15.42 -7.05
C ILE A 143 -7.01 -15.89 -7.45
N ALA A 144 -6.94 -16.66 -8.53
CA ALA A 144 -5.67 -17.14 -9.07
C ALA A 144 -4.86 -16.03 -9.78
#